data_b5989e9642397676be5cf2f06bc4b3e4
#
_entry.id   b5989e9642397676be5cf2f06bc4b3e4
#
_cell.length_a   1.000
_cell.length_b   1.000
_cell.length_c   1.000
_cell.angle_alpha   90.00
_cell.angle_beta   90.00
_cell.angle_gamma   90.00
#
_symmetry.space_group_name_H-M   'P 1'
#
loop_
_entity.id
_entity.type
_entity.pdbx_description
1 polymer ?
#
loop_
_entity_poly.entity_id
_entity_poly.type
_entity_poly.pdbx_seq_one_letter_code
_entity_poly.pdbx_strand_id
1 'polypeptide(L)'
;STALFAIGLFGASVLAATIMPISTAFVICEAFGWESGVDKRFEDARPFFGIYTLVLGLGALVVLIPGLDLLPLIVASQNLQGLLLPVVLVFMVVLVNDGRIMGRHRNGRVANILAWGAVGLVIALDAILLGVTALGIFGIRLA
;
A
#
# COMPACT_ATOMS: atom_id res chain seq x y z
N SER A 1 -29.97 3.18 -12.67
CA SER A 1 -28.64 2.50 -12.58
C SER A 1 -27.57 3.39 -11.95
N THR A 2 -27.53 4.70 -12.22
CA THR A 2 -26.52 5.64 -11.70
C THR A 2 -26.57 5.78 -10.18
N ALA A 3 -27.76 5.79 -9.58
CA ALA A 3 -27.91 5.87 -8.13
C ALA A 3 -27.35 4.64 -7.40
N LEU A 4 -27.57 3.43 -7.92
CA LEU A 4 -27.02 2.20 -7.35
C LEU A 4 -25.49 2.18 -7.43
N PHE A 5 -24.92 2.65 -8.54
CA PHE A 5 -23.48 2.79 -8.69
C PHE A 5 -22.90 3.81 -7.67
N ALA A 6 -23.54 4.96 -7.51
CA ALA A 6 -23.11 5.98 -6.55
C ALA A 6 -23.15 5.47 -5.11
N ILE A 7 -24.20 4.75 -4.73
CA ILE A 7 -24.32 4.14 -3.38
C ILE A 7 -23.22 3.10 -3.15
N GLY A 8 -22.97 2.24 -4.16
CA GLY A 8 -21.90 1.24 -4.09
C GLY A 8 -20.51 1.88 -3.95
N LEU A 9 -20.23 2.92 -4.71
CA LEU A 9 -18.97 3.67 -4.66
C LEU A 9 -18.79 4.37 -3.29
N PHE A 10 -19.86 4.97 -2.77
CA PHE A 10 -19.85 5.60 -1.45
C PHE A 10 -19.57 4.57 -0.36
N GLY A 11 -20.27 3.42 -0.38
CA GLY A 11 -20.05 2.35 0.59
C GLY A 11 -18.61 1.80 0.55
N ALA A 12 -18.07 1.57 -0.65
CA ALA A 12 -16.68 1.13 -0.83
C ALA A 12 -15.68 2.17 -0.30
N SER A 13 -15.93 3.47 -0.55
CA SER A 13 -15.09 4.56 -0.07
C SER A 13 -15.07 4.66 1.46
N VAL A 14 -16.23 4.50 2.11
CA VAL A 14 -16.32 4.50 3.59
C VAL A 14 -15.56 3.32 4.18
N LEU A 15 -15.69 2.13 3.60
CA LEU A 15 -14.93 0.96 4.04
C LEU A 15 -13.42 1.17 3.88
N ALA A 16 -12.99 1.65 2.72
CA ALA A 16 -11.57 1.92 2.48
C ALA A 16 -11.01 2.98 3.44
N ALA A 17 -11.75 4.07 3.67
CA ALA A 17 -11.36 5.14 4.58
C ALA A 17 -11.26 4.67 6.04
N THR A 18 -11.95 3.60 6.40
CA THR A 18 -11.87 3.02 7.75
C THR A 18 -10.72 2.02 7.88
N ILE A 19 -10.58 1.11 6.93
CA ILE A 19 -9.64 -0.02 7.02
C ILE A 19 -8.19 0.40 6.77
N MET A 20 -7.94 1.28 5.80
CA MET A 20 -6.56 1.67 5.46
C MET A 20 -5.83 2.41 6.59
N PRO A 21 -6.42 3.40 7.27
CA PRO A 21 -5.76 4.04 8.41
C PRO A 21 -5.53 3.09 9.58
N ILE A 22 -6.43 2.13 9.82
CA ILE A 22 -6.26 1.09 10.85
C ILE A 22 -5.02 0.26 10.54
N SER A 23 -4.91 -0.26 9.30
CA SER A 23 -3.75 -1.06 8.88
C SER A 23 -2.44 -0.28 9.00
N THR A 24 -2.44 0.99 8.62
CA THR A 24 -1.27 1.88 8.76
C THR A 24 -0.89 2.07 10.23
N ALA A 25 -1.87 2.29 11.11
CA ALA A 25 -1.64 2.44 12.54
C ALA A 25 -1.06 1.16 13.17
N PHE A 26 -1.55 -0.03 12.76
CA PHE A 26 -0.98 -1.31 13.19
C PHE A 26 0.48 -1.46 12.78
N VAL A 27 0.80 -1.25 11.50
CA VAL A 27 2.17 -1.39 10.98
C VAL A 27 3.14 -0.45 11.70
N ILE A 28 2.75 0.80 11.92
CA ILE A 28 3.59 1.77 12.61
C ILE A 28 3.78 1.37 14.08
N CYS A 29 2.71 1.00 14.79
CA CYS A 29 2.81 0.59 16.18
C CYS A 29 3.68 -0.67 16.34
N GLU A 30 3.55 -1.67 15.45
CA GLU A 30 4.39 -2.86 15.45
C GLU A 30 5.87 -2.52 15.18
N ALA A 31 6.15 -1.63 14.23
CA ALA A 31 7.51 -1.22 13.90
C ALA A 31 8.23 -0.54 15.10
N PHE A 32 7.48 0.21 15.90
CA PHE A 32 8.01 0.90 17.10
C PHE A 32 7.84 0.09 18.40
N GLY A 33 7.20 -1.09 18.34
CA GLY A 33 6.95 -1.90 19.52
C GLY A 33 5.90 -1.29 20.48
N TRP A 34 5.00 -0.46 19.97
CA TRP A 34 3.92 0.15 20.74
C TRP A 34 2.70 -0.77 20.78
N GLU A 35 1.92 -0.66 21.85
CA GLU A 35 0.67 -1.37 21.96
C GLU A 35 -0.30 -0.97 20.84
N SER A 36 -0.82 -1.97 20.13
CA SER A 36 -1.76 -1.81 19.03
C SER A 36 -2.99 -2.71 19.23
N GLY A 37 -4.16 -2.24 18.84
CA GLY A 37 -5.39 -3.03 18.92
C GLY A 37 -6.63 -2.15 18.87
N VAL A 38 -7.60 -2.58 18.07
CA VAL A 38 -8.90 -1.88 17.93
C VAL A 38 -9.81 -2.16 19.13
N ASP A 39 -9.59 -3.30 19.79
CA ASP A 39 -10.31 -3.77 20.98
C ASP A 39 -9.77 -3.20 22.29
N LYS A 40 -8.62 -2.52 22.25
CA LYS A 40 -7.99 -1.90 23.42
C LYS A 40 -8.64 -0.57 23.76
N ARG A 41 -8.57 -0.22 25.06
CA ARG A 41 -9.02 1.10 25.53
C ARG A 41 -8.10 2.18 24.97
N PHE A 42 -8.67 3.37 24.74
CA PHE A 42 -7.91 4.53 24.27
C PHE A 42 -6.70 4.86 25.16
N GLU A 43 -6.81 4.63 26.47
CA GLU A 43 -5.76 4.88 27.44
C GLU A 43 -4.57 3.93 27.28
N ASP A 44 -4.82 2.68 26.84
CA ASP A 44 -3.81 1.63 26.73
C ASP A 44 -3.07 1.71 25.39
N ALA A 45 -3.75 2.14 24.32
CA ALA A 45 -3.21 2.20 22.96
C ALA A 45 -3.25 3.63 22.36
N ARG A 46 -2.88 4.64 23.17
CA ARG A 46 -2.85 6.05 22.74
C ARG A 46 -2.09 6.29 21.43
N PRO A 47 -0.90 5.70 21.19
CA PRO A 47 -0.20 5.88 19.92
C PRO A 47 -0.99 5.36 18.72
N PHE A 48 -1.64 4.21 18.87
CA PHE A 48 -2.45 3.60 17.81
C PHE A 48 -3.61 4.50 17.38
N PHE A 49 -4.42 4.96 18.35
CA PHE A 49 -5.54 5.86 18.06
C PHE A 49 -5.07 7.24 17.58
N GLY A 50 -3.93 7.71 18.09
CA GLY A 50 -3.32 8.97 17.65
C GLY A 50 -2.90 8.91 16.17
N ILE A 51 -2.20 7.85 15.76
CA ILE A 51 -1.79 7.63 14.36
C ILE A 51 -3.02 7.46 13.47
N TYR A 52 -3.99 6.66 13.90
CA TYR A 52 -5.24 6.47 13.17
C TYR A 52 -5.94 7.80 12.88
N THR A 53 -6.16 8.61 13.91
CA THR A 53 -6.82 9.91 13.80
C THR A 53 -6.00 10.89 12.96
N LEU A 54 -4.68 10.87 13.10
CA LEU A 54 -3.78 11.73 12.34
C LEU A 54 -3.83 11.40 10.84
N VAL A 55 -3.73 10.13 10.47
CA VAL A 55 -3.78 9.69 9.06
C VAL A 55 -5.13 10.05 8.44
N LEU A 56 -6.22 9.79 9.15
CA LEU A 56 -7.57 10.11 8.69
C LEU A 56 -7.78 11.62 8.57
N GLY A 57 -7.32 12.39 9.55
CA GLY A 57 -7.40 13.86 9.55
C GLY A 57 -6.56 14.49 8.44
N LEU A 58 -5.34 14.01 8.21
CA LEU A 58 -4.51 14.49 7.09
C LEU A 58 -5.16 14.18 5.74
N GLY A 59 -5.71 12.98 5.56
CA GLY A 59 -6.44 12.62 4.34
C GLY A 59 -7.63 13.54 4.11
N ALA A 60 -8.42 13.80 5.13
CA ALA A 60 -9.56 14.72 5.05
C ALA A 60 -9.12 16.16 4.73
N LEU A 61 -8.05 16.65 5.36
CA LEU A 61 -7.50 17.98 5.09
C LEU A 61 -7.06 18.14 3.63
N VAL A 62 -6.38 17.14 3.07
CA VAL A 62 -5.94 17.16 1.67
C VAL A 62 -7.13 17.25 0.71
N VAL A 63 -8.20 16.52 0.97
CA VAL A 63 -9.42 16.54 0.13
C VAL A 63 -10.18 17.88 0.23
N LEU A 64 -10.06 18.56 1.37
CA LEU A 64 -10.73 19.85 1.60
C LEU A 64 -10.01 21.06 0.97
N ILE A 65 -8.79 20.88 0.43
CA ILE A 65 -8.07 21.96 -0.26
C ILE A 65 -8.79 22.31 -1.57
N PRO A 66 -9.37 23.52 -1.70
CA PRO A 66 -10.07 23.90 -2.91
C PRO A 66 -9.08 24.04 -4.08
N GLY A 67 -9.44 23.48 -5.24
CA GLY A 67 -8.61 23.54 -6.46
C GLY A 67 -7.54 22.46 -6.57
N LEU A 68 -7.50 21.50 -5.65
CA LEU A 68 -6.59 20.37 -5.74
C LEU A 68 -7.20 19.26 -6.61
N ASP A 69 -6.57 19.00 -7.74
CA ASP A 69 -6.98 17.89 -8.60
C ASP A 69 -6.63 16.55 -7.94
N LEU A 70 -7.64 15.85 -7.44
CA LEU A 70 -7.47 14.57 -6.75
C LEU A 70 -6.99 13.45 -7.65
N LEU A 71 -7.32 13.47 -8.94
CA LEU A 71 -6.92 12.43 -9.89
C LEU A 71 -5.41 12.31 -10.04
N PRO A 72 -4.64 13.39 -10.28
CA PRO A 72 -3.18 13.31 -10.30
C PRO A 72 -2.57 12.83 -8.99
N LEU A 73 -3.16 13.21 -7.85
CA LEU A 73 -2.71 12.79 -6.53
C LEU A 73 -2.88 11.27 -6.31
N ILE A 74 -4.04 10.74 -6.72
CA ILE A 74 -4.33 9.30 -6.66
C ILE A 74 -3.35 8.54 -7.56
N VAL A 75 -3.14 9.00 -8.79
CA VAL A 75 -2.21 8.35 -9.74
C VAL A 75 -0.77 8.40 -9.23
N ALA A 76 -0.33 9.53 -8.67
CA ALA A 76 1.00 9.65 -8.07
C ALA A 76 1.19 8.68 -6.89
N SER A 77 0.18 8.56 -6.03
CA SER A 77 0.19 7.60 -4.91
C SER A 77 0.25 6.15 -5.39
N GLN A 78 -0.49 5.80 -6.44
CA GLN A 78 -0.47 4.48 -7.06
C GLN A 78 0.91 4.16 -7.68
N ASN A 79 1.52 5.11 -8.37
CA ASN A 79 2.85 4.95 -8.95
C ASN A 79 3.90 4.73 -7.86
N LEU A 80 3.84 5.48 -6.76
CA LEU A 80 4.73 5.29 -5.62
C LEU A 80 4.55 3.92 -4.97
N GLN A 81 3.31 3.47 -4.82
CA GLN A 81 2.98 2.15 -4.28
C GLN A 81 3.48 1.03 -5.20
N GLY A 82 3.31 1.18 -6.53
CA GLY A 82 3.87 0.26 -7.52
C GLY A 82 5.39 0.13 -7.39
N LEU A 83 6.10 1.25 -7.26
CA LEU A 83 7.55 1.26 -7.11
C LEU A 83 8.05 0.53 -5.83
N LEU A 84 7.27 0.58 -4.75
CA LEU A 84 7.60 -0.10 -3.50
C LEU A 84 7.32 -1.61 -3.54
N LEU A 85 6.40 -2.04 -4.41
CA LEU A 85 5.97 -3.44 -4.48
C LEU A 85 7.11 -4.43 -4.76
N PRO A 86 8.02 -4.22 -5.73
CA PRO A 86 9.15 -5.13 -5.97
C PRO A 86 10.05 -5.26 -4.75
N VAL A 87 10.30 -4.17 -4.05
CA VAL A 87 11.16 -4.15 -2.86
C VAL A 87 10.56 -5.05 -1.78
N VAL A 88 9.28 -4.89 -1.48
CA VAL A 88 8.56 -5.71 -0.51
C VAL A 88 8.55 -7.18 -0.92
N LEU A 89 8.28 -7.47 -2.20
CA LEU A 89 8.27 -8.84 -2.72
C LEU A 89 9.64 -9.52 -2.61
N VAL A 90 10.72 -8.83 -2.94
CA VAL A 90 12.08 -9.36 -2.78
C VAL A 90 12.35 -9.71 -1.32
N PHE A 91 12.05 -8.80 -0.39
CA PHE A 91 12.20 -9.06 1.04
C PHE A 91 11.36 -10.26 1.49
N MET A 92 10.11 -10.36 1.06
CA MET A 92 9.25 -11.50 1.38
C MET A 92 9.82 -12.82 0.88
N VAL A 93 10.30 -12.88 -0.37
CA VAL A 93 10.90 -14.09 -0.93
C VAL A 93 12.19 -14.47 -0.20
N VAL A 94 13.01 -13.49 0.17
CA VAL A 94 14.23 -13.73 0.96
C VAL A 94 13.88 -14.28 2.35
N LEU A 95 12.92 -13.67 3.06
CA LEU A 95 12.49 -14.12 4.39
C LEU A 95 11.92 -15.55 4.37
N VAL A 96 11.06 -15.86 3.39
CA VAL A 96 10.46 -17.20 3.26
C VAL A 96 11.49 -18.26 2.91
N ASN A 97 12.60 -17.88 2.28
CA ASN A 97 13.72 -18.78 1.98
C ASN A 97 14.73 -18.91 3.12
N ASP A 98 14.68 -18.04 4.14
CA ASP A 98 15.57 -18.13 5.29
C ASP A 98 15.18 -19.29 6.21
N GLY A 99 16.05 -20.30 6.26
CA GLY A 99 15.84 -21.48 7.10
C GLY A 99 15.88 -21.20 8.61
N ARG A 100 16.44 -20.05 9.03
CA ARG A 100 16.45 -19.65 10.45
C ARG A 100 15.10 -19.17 10.93
N ILE A 101 14.32 -18.56 10.02
CA ILE A 101 13.00 -18.00 10.31
C ILE A 101 11.91 -19.05 10.05
N MET A 102 11.95 -19.69 8.88
CA MET A 102 10.88 -20.59 8.42
C MET A 102 11.09 -22.06 8.78
N GLY A 103 12.29 -22.48 9.19
CA GLY A 103 12.57 -23.84 9.60
C GLY A 103 12.13 -24.87 8.55
N ARG A 104 11.17 -25.76 8.92
CA ARG A 104 10.63 -26.82 8.03
C ARG A 104 9.64 -26.28 6.97
N HIS A 105 9.15 -25.04 7.10
CA HIS A 105 8.17 -24.42 6.21
C HIS A 105 8.82 -23.58 5.09
N ARG A 106 10.10 -23.75 4.88
CA ARG A 106 10.85 -23.13 3.80
C ARG A 106 10.26 -23.50 2.44
N ASN A 107 10.25 -22.54 1.52
CA ASN A 107 9.76 -22.76 0.16
C ASN A 107 10.47 -23.92 -0.55
N GLY A 108 9.68 -24.81 -1.15
CA GLY A 108 10.18 -25.83 -2.06
C GLY A 108 10.72 -25.20 -3.36
N ARG A 109 11.47 -25.99 -4.14
CA ARG A 109 12.08 -25.53 -5.40
C ARG A 109 11.06 -24.91 -6.36
N VAL A 110 9.91 -25.55 -6.54
CA VAL A 110 8.83 -25.06 -7.44
C VAL A 110 8.26 -23.74 -6.94
N ALA A 111 7.93 -23.65 -5.65
CA ALA A 111 7.40 -22.44 -5.05
C ALA A 111 8.41 -21.27 -5.16
N ASN A 112 9.70 -21.57 -5.02
CA ASN A 112 10.76 -20.56 -5.13
C ASN A 112 10.94 -20.06 -6.58
N ILE A 113 10.86 -20.93 -7.58
CA ILE A 113 10.91 -20.54 -9.01
C ILE A 113 9.71 -19.65 -9.34
N LEU A 114 8.49 -20.02 -8.87
CA LEU A 114 7.30 -19.21 -9.09
C LEU A 114 7.38 -17.85 -8.39
N ALA A 115 7.89 -17.83 -7.15
CA ALA A 115 8.07 -16.59 -6.40
C ALA A 115 9.06 -15.63 -7.08
N TRP A 116 10.25 -16.12 -7.47
CA TRP A 116 11.22 -15.30 -8.19
C TRP A 116 10.74 -14.91 -9.59
N GLY A 117 9.99 -15.79 -10.26
CA GLY A 117 9.33 -15.46 -11.54
C GLY A 117 8.32 -14.31 -11.39
N ALA A 118 7.50 -14.34 -10.34
CA ALA A 118 6.56 -13.26 -10.03
C ALA A 118 7.29 -11.95 -9.72
N VAL A 119 8.34 -11.99 -8.90
CA VAL A 119 9.18 -10.82 -8.60
C VAL A 119 9.79 -10.23 -9.87
N GLY A 120 10.36 -11.08 -10.73
CA GLY A 120 10.96 -10.66 -12.01
C GLY A 120 9.92 -10.00 -12.94
N LEU A 121 8.72 -10.58 -13.01
CA LEU A 121 7.61 -10.01 -13.79
C LEU A 121 7.20 -8.62 -13.29
N VAL A 122 7.03 -8.46 -11.98
CA VAL A 122 6.65 -7.17 -11.37
C VAL A 122 7.74 -6.13 -11.62
N ILE A 123 9.01 -6.47 -11.41
CA ILE A 123 10.14 -5.56 -11.69
C ILE A 123 10.15 -5.12 -13.16
N ALA A 124 9.90 -6.05 -14.09
CA ALA A 124 9.85 -5.73 -15.51
C ALA A 124 8.69 -4.77 -15.85
N LEU A 125 7.50 -5.01 -15.28
CA LEU A 125 6.34 -4.14 -15.46
C LEU A 125 6.58 -2.74 -14.88
N ASP A 126 7.15 -2.64 -13.70
CA ASP A 126 7.48 -1.36 -13.07
C ASP A 126 8.56 -0.61 -13.84
N ALA A 127 9.57 -1.31 -14.36
CA ALA A 127 10.58 -0.69 -15.22
C ALA A 127 9.98 -0.11 -16.51
N ILE A 128 9.02 -0.82 -17.12
CA ILE A 128 8.27 -0.32 -18.28
C ILE A 128 7.44 0.89 -17.90
N LEU A 129 6.71 0.84 -16.79
CA LEU A 129 5.89 1.95 -16.30
C LEU A 129 6.73 3.20 -16.05
N LEU A 130 7.86 3.04 -15.35
CA LEU A 130 8.78 4.14 -15.09
C LEU A 130 9.39 4.69 -16.39
N GLY A 131 9.75 3.82 -17.32
CA GLY A 131 10.26 4.22 -18.64
C GLY A 131 9.25 5.06 -19.41
N VAL A 132 7.99 4.61 -19.49
CA VAL A 132 6.91 5.34 -20.17
C VAL A 132 6.61 6.66 -19.47
N THR A 133 6.58 6.67 -18.13
CA THR A 133 6.33 7.89 -17.36
C THR A 133 7.46 8.91 -17.55
N ALA A 134 8.71 8.47 -17.53
CA ALA A 134 9.87 9.33 -17.77
C ALA A 134 9.85 9.92 -19.19
N LEU A 135 9.58 9.09 -20.20
CA LEU A 135 9.44 9.55 -21.58
C LEU A 135 8.30 10.57 -21.76
N GLY A 136 7.19 10.38 -21.06
CA GLY A 136 6.06 11.31 -21.01
C GLY A 136 6.43 12.66 -20.41
N ILE A 137 7.28 12.68 -19.37
CA ILE A 137 7.80 13.91 -18.75
C ILE A 137 8.73 14.66 -19.71
N PHE A 138 9.55 13.93 -20.48
CA PHE A 138 10.43 14.51 -21.51
C PHE A 138 9.72 14.89 -22.82
N GLY A 139 8.40 14.79 -22.87
CA GLY A 139 7.59 15.21 -24.04
C GLY A 139 7.61 14.24 -25.22
N ILE A 140 8.20 13.06 -25.07
CA ILE A 140 8.21 12.01 -26.09
C ILE A 140 6.94 11.17 -25.91
N ARG A 141 5.85 11.55 -26.59
CA ARG A 141 4.65 10.72 -26.66
C ARG A 141 4.94 9.57 -27.62
N LEU A 142 5.00 8.36 -27.08
CA LEU A 142 4.94 7.15 -27.89
C LEU A 142 3.51 7.09 -28.46
N ALA A 143 3.36 7.32 -29.77
CA ALA A 143 2.12 7.27 -30.50
C ALA A 143 1.54 5.83 -30.51
#